data_3eea4a1214419110311aa9a059aacfdc
#
_entry.id   3eea4a1214419110311aa9a059aacfdc
#
_cell.length_a   1.000
_cell.length_b   1.000
_cell.length_c   1.000
_cell.angle_alpha   90.00
_cell.angle_beta   90.00
_cell.angle_gamma   90.00
#
_symmetry.space_group_name_H-M   'P 1'
#
loop_
_entity.id
_entity.type
_entity.pdbx_description
1 polymer ?
#
loop_
_entity_poly.entity_id
_entity_poly.type
_entity_poly.pdbx_seq_one_letter_code
_entity_poly.pdbx_strand_id
1 'polypeptide(L)'
;GFAYAAKYLPDIEYFVTLDDDEDPIGDTIQEHLDALSMRVPISWMSTASEYMRGFPYGVRSEAEVVLSHGVWEGVADWDAPTQLVLGGNRPVTFYRGPIPKGIYYPMCIMNIAFKRKMLPTIYQAPWALGIHRYDDIWSGIVSKREIDAQGWAAVTGYARVFHQRASNVFTSLKHEAPGIEVNETFWQGDESHPYFAIYAEKLKI
;
A
#
# COMPACT_ATOMS: atom_id res chain seq x y z
N GLY A 1 -2.87 -8.01 15.36
CA GLY A 1 -3.38 -8.78 14.21
C GLY A 1 -2.28 -9.58 13.52
N PHE A 2 -1.37 -8.95 12.79
CA PHE A 2 -0.41 -9.64 11.91
C PHE A 2 0.56 -10.58 12.64
N ALA A 3 1.13 -10.16 13.78
CA ALA A 3 1.99 -11.01 14.59
C ALA A 3 1.24 -12.26 15.11
N TYR A 4 -0.03 -12.12 15.48
CA TYR A 4 -0.87 -13.25 15.86
C TYR A 4 -1.09 -14.20 14.68
N ALA A 5 -1.44 -13.64 13.53
CA ALA A 5 -1.66 -14.43 12.31
C ALA A 5 -0.39 -15.17 11.86
N ALA A 6 0.77 -14.51 11.92
CA ALA A 6 2.03 -15.15 11.62
C ALA A 6 2.30 -16.37 12.50
N LYS A 7 2.00 -16.28 13.81
CA LYS A 7 2.30 -17.30 14.80
C LYS A 7 1.24 -18.43 14.89
N TYR A 8 -0.03 -18.08 14.78
CA TYR A 8 -1.12 -19.00 15.15
C TYR A 8 -2.02 -19.41 13.99
N LEU A 9 -1.87 -18.81 12.81
CA LEU A 9 -2.67 -19.11 11.64
C LEU A 9 -1.78 -19.53 10.45
N PRO A 10 -1.01 -20.65 10.57
CA PRO A 10 -0.02 -21.03 9.55
C PRO A 10 -0.63 -21.37 8.19
N ASP A 11 -1.88 -21.84 8.16
CA ASP A 11 -2.55 -22.30 6.94
C ASP A 11 -3.26 -21.18 6.17
N ILE A 12 -3.30 -19.95 6.71
CA ILE A 12 -3.91 -18.81 6.04
C ILE A 12 -2.92 -18.24 5.02
N GLU A 13 -3.29 -18.22 3.75
CA GLU A 13 -2.45 -17.73 2.65
C GLU A 13 -2.66 -16.26 2.32
N TYR A 14 -3.87 -15.74 2.51
CA TYR A 14 -4.27 -14.39 2.14
C TYR A 14 -4.77 -13.61 3.34
N PHE A 15 -4.43 -12.34 3.37
CA PHE A 15 -4.86 -11.39 4.40
C PHE A 15 -5.48 -10.20 3.70
N VAL A 16 -6.61 -9.74 4.22
CA VAL A 16 -7.32 -8.55 3.77
C VAL A 16 -7.46 -7.61 4.96
N THR A 17 -7.21 -6.34 4.75
CA THR A 17 -7.48 -5.27 5.74
C THR A 17 -8.46 -4.29 5.13
N LEU A 18 -9.45 -3.92 5.91
CA LEU A 18 -10.42 -2.87 5.62
C LEU A 18 -10.55 -2.01 6.87
N ASP A 19 -10.74 -0.72 6.70
CA ASP A 19 -11.02 0.17 7.82
C ASP A 19 -12.50 0.08 8.24
N ASP A 20 -12.84 0.52 9.44
CA ASP A 20 -14.18 0.33 10.03
C ASP A 20 -15.24 1.31 9.49
N ASP A 21 -14.83 2.31 8.71
CA ASP A 21 -15.71 3.28 8.04
C ASP A 21 -15.70 3.13 6.51
N GLU A 22 -15.30 1.95 6.02
CA GLU A 22 -15.29 1.59 4.60
C GLU A 22 -16.35 0.53 4.26
N ASP A 23 -17.19 0.85 3.29
CA ASP A 23 -18.18 -0.09 2.73
C ASP A 23 -17.64 -0.73 1.44
N PRO A 24 -17.63 -2.07 1.31
CA PRO A 24 -17.25 -2.73 0.07
C PRO A 24 -18.14 -2.31 -1.11
N ILE A 25 -17.52 -2.07 -2.27
CA ILE A 25 -18.23 -1.84 -3.55
C ILE A 25 -18.10 -3.09 -4.41
N GLY A 26 -19.21 -3.81 -4.59
CA GLY A 26 -19.20 -5.09 -5.29
C GLY A 26 -18.62 -6.21 -4.43
N ASP A 27 -17.85 -7.11 -5.02
CA ASP A 27 -17.16 -8.18 -4.30
C ASP A 27 -15.68 -7.84 -4.07
N THR A 28 -15.46 -6.82 -3.24
CA THR A 28 -14.13 -6.27 -2.95
C THR A 28 -13.12 -7.34 -2.54
N ILE A 29 -13.54 -8.34 -1.77
CA ILE A 29 -12.64 -9.42 -1.32
C ILE A 29 -12.26 -10.31 -2.52
N GLN A 30 -13.21 -10.71 -3.35
CA GLN A 30 -12.92 -11.53 -4.53
C GLN A 30 -12.05 -10.76 -5.53
N GLU A 31 -12.32 -9.45 -5.74
CA GLU A 31 -11.51 -8.60 -6.59
C GLU A 31 -10.05 -8.52 -6.13
N HIS A 32 -9.81 -8.50 -4.82
CA HIS A 32 -8.46 -8.61 -4.26
C HIS A 32 -7.82 -9.98 -4.52
N LEU A 33 -8.57 -11.08 -4.30
CA LEU A 33 -8.07 -12.43 -4.53
C LEU A 33 -7.74 -12.67 -5.99
N ASP A 34 -8.59 -12.19 -6.91
CA ASP A 34 -8.35 -12.26 -8.35
C ASP A 34 -7.06 -11.50 -8.72
N ALA A 35 -6.88 -10.30 -8.17
CA ALA A 35 -5.66 -9.52 -8.37
C ALA A 35 -4.41 -10.24 -7.85
N LEU A 36 -4.49 -10.88 -6.68
CA LEU A 36 -3.40 -11.67 -6.10
C LEU A 36 -3.06 -12.94 -6.88
N SER A 37 -4.00 -13.44 -7.70
CA SER A 37 -3.77 -14.58 -8.59
C SER A 37 -2.98 -14.23 -9.86
N MET A 38 -2.85 -12.94 -10.16
CA MET A 38 -2.23 -12.45 -11.40
C MET A 38 -0.72 -12.58 -11.41
N ARG A 39 -0.18 -12.58 -12.61
CA ARG A 39 1.21 -12.25 -12.92
C ARG A 39 1.23 -11.02 -13.81
N VAL A 40 2.10 -10.07 -13.54
CA VAL A 40 2.12 -8.79 -14.25
C VAL A 40 3.55 -8.33 -14.54
N PRO A 41 3.77 -7.54 -15.60
CA PRO A 41 5.05 -6.89 -15.81
C PRO A 41 5.31 -5.83 -14.72
N ILE A 42 6.56 -5.71 -14.28
CA ILE A 42 6.96 -4.71 -13.29
C ILE A 42 8.04 -3.75 -13.81
N SER A 43 8.70 -4.09 -14.90
CA SER A 43 9.81 -3.32 -15.47
C SER A 43 9.56 -2.85 -16.90
N TRP A 44 8.39 -3.09 -17.44
CA TRP A 44 8.00 -2.64 -18.78
C TRP A 44 6.49 -2.34 -18.84
N MET A 45 6.09 -1.56 -19.84
CA MET A 45 4.69 -1.22 -20.10
C MET A 45 4.36 -1.48 -21.58
N SER A 46 3.10 -1.83 -21.84
CA SER A 46 2.54 -1.89 -23.17
C SER A 46 1.24 -1.09 -23.21
N THR A 47 0.89 -0.56 -24.39
CA THR A 47 -0.39 0.12 -24.63
C THR A 47 -1.53 -0.85 -24.91
N ALA A 48 -1.21 -2.14 -25.08
CA ALA A 48 -2.15 -3.23 -25.33
C ALA A 48 -1.78 -4.45 -24.48
N SER A 49 -2.61 -5.48 -24.51
CA SER A 49 -2.32 -6.77 -23.86
C SER A 49 -1.09 -7.47 -24.39
N GLU A 50 -0.72 -7.15 -25.66
CA GLU A 50 0.42 -7.74 -26.35
C GLU A 50 1.67 -6.88 -26.21
N TYR A 51 2.85 -7.51 -26.41
CA TYR A 51 4.13 -6.79 -26.40
C TYR A 51 4.23 -5.85 -27.60
N MET A 52 4.55 -4.61 -27.35
CA MET A 52 4.83 -3.64 -28.41
C MET A 52 6.11 -4.02 -29.18
N ARG A 53 6.17 -3.63 -30.47
CA ARG A 53 7.37 -3.78 -31.27
C ARG A 53 8.58 -3.09 -30.62
N GLY A 54 9.69 -3.77 -30.54
CA GLY A 54 10.92 -3.26 -29.92
C GLY A 54 11.21 -3.81 -28.54
N PHE A 55 10.27 -4.53 -27.89
CA PHE A 55 10.55 -5.20 -26.64
C PHE A 55 11.48 -6.41 -26.85
N PRO A 56 12.64 -6.45 -26.18
CA PRO A 56 13.53 -7.60 -26.24
C PRO A 56 12.84 -8.85 -25.66
N TYR A 57 13.00 -9.98 -26.32
CA TYR A 57 12.42 -11.24 -25.84
C TYR A 57 12.93 -11.65 -24.45
N GLY A 58 14.18 -11.36 -24.13
CA GLY A 58 14.81 -11.72 -22.86
C GLY A 58 14.28 -10.96 -21.63
N VAL A 59 13.50 -9.87 -21.82
CA VAL A 59 12.94 -9.09 -20.70
C VAL A 59 11.43 -9.20 -20.59
N ARG A 60 10.80 -10.07 -21.35
CA ARG A 60 9.36 -10.32 -21.34
C ARG A 60 8.96 -11.23 -20.16
N SER A 61 9.32 -10.82 -18.95
CA SER A 61 8.99 -11.55 -17.73
C SER A 61 7.86 -10.87 -16.97
N GLU A 62 7.11 -11.68 -16.27
CA GLU A 62 6.05 -11.24 -15.37
C GLU A 62 6.34 -11.70 -13.95
N ALA A 63 6.05 -10.84 -12.98
CA ALA A 63 6.20 -11.10 -11.57
C ALA A 63 4.87 -11.57 -10.95
N GLU A 64 4.98 -12.37 -9.91
CA GLU A 64 3.85 -12.77 -9.09
C GLU A 64 3.33 -11.59 -8.29
N VAL A 65 2.02 -11.34 -8.34
CA VAL A 65 1.37 -10.35 -7.48
C VAL A 65 1.30 -10.88 -6.06
N VAL A 66 1.86 -10.13 -5.12
CA VAL A 66 1.86 -10.47 -3.69
C VAL A 66 1.08 -9.48 -2.84
N LEU A 67 0.75 -8.32 -3.40
CA LEU A 67 -0.03 -7.27 -2.75
C LEU A 67 -0.98 -6.60 -3.74
N SER A 68 -2.24 -6.47 -3.35
CA SER A 68 -3.29 -5.74 -4.05
C SER A 68 -3.72 -4.56 -3.19
N HIS A 69 -3.42 -3.34 -3.65
CA HIS A 69 -3.87 -2.11 -3.03
C HIS A 69 -5.18 -1.66 -3.66
N GLY A 70 -6.24 -1.54 -2.88
CA GLY A 70 -7.53 -1.06 -3.33
C GLY A 70 -7.58 0.46 -3.45
N VAL A 71 -8.73 0.96 -3.83
CA VAL A 71 -8.99 2.41 -3.98
C VAL A 71 -10.31 2.78 -3.32
N TRP A 72 -10.51 4.09 -3.08
CA TRP A 72 -11.65 4.64 -2.36
C TRP A 72 -12.51 5.48 -3.26
N GLU A 73 -13.82 5.28 -3.18
CA GLU A 73 -14.82 6.24 -3.65
C GLU A 73 -15.35 7.05 -2.46
N GLY A 74 -15.90 8.24 -2.71
CA GLY A 74 -16.35 9.14 -1.66
C GLY A 74 -15.22 10.05 -1.16
N VAL A 75 -14.75 9.85 0.05
CA VAL A 75 -13.64 10.63 0.61
C VAL A 75 -12.32 9.95 0.29
N ALA A 76 -11.45 10.62 -0.44
CA ALA A 76 -10.11 10.12 -0.74
C ALA A 76 -9.20 10.18 0.50
N ASP A 77 -8.28 9.23 0.59
CA ASP A 77 -7.24 9.21 1.62
C ASP A 77 -6.15 10.24 1.30
N TRP A 78 -6.43 11.49 1.66
CA TRP A 78 -5.52 12.61 1.52
C TRP A 78 -5.05 13.12 2.87
N ASP A 79 -3.80 13.56 2.93
CA ASP A 79 -3.27 14.27 4.08
C ASP A 79 -4.08 15.52 4.42
N ALA A 80 -4.02 15.97 5.67
CA ALA A 80 -4.80 17.10 6.14
C ALA A 80 -4.48 18.42 5.41
N PRO A 81 -3.22 18.78 5.08
CA PRO A 81 -2.92 19.93 4.22
C PRO A 81 -3.63 19.88 2.88
N THR A 82 -3.62 18.75 2.20
CA THR A 82 -4.32 18.55 0.93
C THR A 82 -5.83 18.71 1.08
N GLN A 83 -6.41 18.12 2.14
CA GLN A 83 -7.85 18.29 2.44
C GLN A 83 -8.25 19.74 2.72
N LEU A 84 -7.41 20.52 3.41
CA LEU A 84 -7.65 21.94 3.66
C LEU A 84 -7.71 22.76 2.38
N VAL A 85 -6.86 22.42 1.39
CA VAL A 85 -6.79 23.15 0.12
C VAL A 85 -7.85 22.71 -0.87
N LEU A 86 -8.06 21.40 -1.00
CA LEU A 86 -8.89 20.81 -2.05
C LEU A 86 -10.32 20.46 -1.60
N GLY A 87 -10.54 20.35 -0.30
CA GLY A 87 -11.75 19.77 0.28
C GLY A 87 -11.69 18.23 0.31
N GLY A 88 -12.41 17.63 1.26
CA GLY A 88 -12.34 16.19 1.53
C GLY A 88 -13.12 15.29 0.56
N ASN A 89 -14.11 15.82 -0.14
CA ASN A 89 -15.00 15.01 -1.01
C ASN A 89 -14.87 15.46 -2.46
N ARG A 90 -14.10 14.71 -3.23
CA ARG A 90 -13.89 14.99 -4.67
C ARG A 90 -13.91 13.69 -5.47
N PRO A 91 -14.44 13.71 -6.71
CA PRO A 91 -14.24 12.59 -7.63
C PRO A 91 -12.75 12.35 -7.87
N VAL A 92 -12.33 11.11 -7.75
CA VAL A 92 -10.95 10.69 -7.98
C VAL A 92 -10.94 9.76 -9.19
N THR A 93 -9.97 9.97 -10.08
CA THR A 93 -9.69 9.02 -11.17
C THR A 93 -8.59 8.07 -10.70
N PHE A 94 -8.86 6.77 -10.77
CA PHE A 94 -7.94 5.75 -10.32
C PHE A 94 -7.14 5.17 -11.48
N TYR A 95 -5.86 4.95 -11.24
CA TYR A 95 -5.07 4.05 -12.06
C TYR A 95 -5.40 2.60 -11.67
N ARG A 96 -5.52 1.73 -12.65
CA ARG A 96 -5.68 0.28 -12.45
C ARG A 96 -4.56 -0.46 -13.16
N GLY A 97 -3.77 -1.19 -12.41
CA GLY A 97 -2.67 -1.95 -12.99
C GLY A 97 -1.51 -2.21 -12.04
N PRO A 98 -0.39 -2.73 -12.58
CA PRO A 98 0.82 -2.97 -11.80
C PRO A 98 1.47 -1.66 -11.36
N ILE A 99 2.03 -1.66 -10.16
CA ILE A 99 2.89 -0.58 -9.67
C ILE A 99 4.32 -0.93 -10.10
N PRO A 100 4.94 -0.16 -11.03
CA PRO A 100 6.23 -0.51 -11.58
C PRO A 100 7.33 -0.61 -10.51
N LYS A 101 8.33 -1.44 -10.78
CA LYS A 101 9.52 -1.59 -9.95
C LYS A 101 10.27 -0.25 -9.87
N GLY A 102 10.71 0.11 -8.66
CA GLY A 102 11.47 1.33 -8.40
C GLY A 102 10.62 2.59 -8.24
N ILE A 103 9.30 2.50 -8.40
CA ILE A 103 8.41 3.63 -8.14
C ILE A 103 8.17 3.76 -6.63
N TYR A 104 8.39 4.97 -6.11
CA TYR A 104 7.97 5.34 -4.77
C TYR A 104 6.44 5.32 -4.68
N TYR A 105 5.89 4.48 -3.82
CA TYR A 105 4.46 4.30 -3.72
C TYR A 105 4.03 4.16 -2.25
N PRO A 106 3.47 5.20 -1.66
CA PRO A 106 2.92 5.16 -0.31
C PRO A 106 1.58 4.38 -0.35
N MET A 107 1.59 3.16 0.12
CA MET A 107 0.39 2.36 0.29
C MET A 107 -0.08 2.48 1.73
N CYS A 108 -1.34 2.89 1.95
CA CYS A 108 -1.96 2.71 3.25
C CYS A 108 -2.54 1.30 3.37
N ILE A 109 -2.87 0.88 4.57
CA ILE A 109 -3.44 -0.45 4.82
C ILE A 109 -4.96 -0.44 4.96
N MET A 110 -5.61 0.65 4.67
CA MET A 110 -7.06 0.83 4.80
C MET A 110 -7.82 -0.18 3.92
N ASN A 111 -7.36 -0.37 2.67
CA ASN A 111 -7.96 -1.30 1.71
C ASN A 111 -6.86 -2.05 0.96
N ILE A 112 -6.30 -3.08 1.56
CA ILE A 112 -5.29 -3.93 0.92
C ILE A 112 -5.55 -5.42 1.15
N ALA A 113 -5.05 -6.22 0.21
CA ALA A 113 -4.89 -7.65 0.42
C ALA A 113 -3.47 -8.08 0.04
N PHE A 114 -2.94 -9.07 0.73
CA PHE A 114 -1.59 -9.55 0.50
C PHE A 114 -1.43 -11.04 0.81
N LYS A 115 -0.42 -11.63 0.19
CA LYS A 115 -0.03 -13.02 0.43
C LYS A 115 0.75 -13.16 1.74
N ARG A 116 0.64 -14.30 2.38
CA ARG A 116 1.30 -14.62 3.66
C ARG A 116 2.77 -14.22 3.72
N LYS A 117 3.50 -14.38 2.64
CA LYS A 117 4.92 -14.04 2.58
C LYS A 117 5.23 -12.55 2.81
N MET A 118 4.21 -11.69 2.76
CA MET A 118 4.32 -10.26 3.07
C MET A 118 4.16 -9.94 4.57
N LEU A 119 3.71 -10.89 5.40
CA LEU A 119 3.50 -10.65 6.84
C LEU A 119 4.73 -10.06 7.56
N PRO A 120 5.98 -10.49 7.28
CA PRO A 120 7.15 -9.88 7.91
C PRO A 120 7.36 -8.41 7.57
N THR A 121 6.88 -7.97 6.40
CA THR A 121 7.13 -6.62 5.87
C THR A 121 6.01 -5.64 6.19
N ILE A 122 4.78 -6.12 6.43
CA ILE A 122 3.63 -5.29 6.76
C ILE A 122 3.56 -5.09 8.27
N TYR A 123 4.28 -4.08 8.74
CA TYR A 123 4.40 -3.76 10.16
C TYR A 123 4.00 -2.31 10.43
N GLN A 124 3.02 -2.12 11.30
CA GLN A 124 2.64 -0.81 11.79
C GLN A 124 3.42 -0.49 13.07
N ALA A 125 4.00 0.70 13.10
CA ALA A 125 4.69 1.17 14.30
C ALA A 125 3.71 1.45 15.45
N PRO A 126 4.12 1.21 16.70
CA PRO A 126 3.32 1.63 17.84
C PRO A 126 3.13 3.15 17.87
N TRP A 127 1.95 3.60 18.23
CA TRP A 127 1.63 5.02 18.42
C TRP A 127 2.57 5.76 19.39
N ALA A 128 3.24 5.03 20.26
CA ALA A 128 4.26 5.57 21.16
C ALA A 128 5.45 6.22 20.46
N LEU A 129 5.65 5.97 19.16
CA LEU A 129 6.69 6.63 18.36
C LEU A 129 6.29 8.02 17.84
N GLY A 130 5.06 8.47 18.10
CA GLY A 130 4.60 9.82 17.76
C GLY A 130 4.28 10.06 16.28
N ILE A 131 4.21 9.01 15.48
CA ILE A 131 3.98 9.10 14.02
C ILE A 131 2.56 8.76 13.58
N HIS A 132 1.62 8.79 14.47
CA HIS A 132 0.21 8.36 14.47
C HIS A 132 -0.53 8.21 13.13
N ARG A 133 -0.16 8.93 12.09
CA ARG A 133 -0.84 8.96 10.79
C ARG A 133 0.09 8.57 9.63
N TYR A 134 1.30 8.10 9.94
CA TYR A 134 2.29 7.67 8.95
C TYR A 134 2.76 6.23 9.16
N ASP A 135 2.32 5.57 10.21
CA ASP A 135 2.74 4.21 10.55
C ASP A 135 2.36 3.19 9.46
N ASP A 136 1.17 3.30 8.90
CA ASP A 136 0.69 2.49 7.79
C ASP A 136 1.33 2.92 6.45
N ILE A 137 1.44 4.22 6.19
CA ILE A 137 2.06 4.77 4.98
C ILE A 137 3.51 4.33 4.87
N TRP A 138 4.29 4.50 5.94
CA TRP A 138 5.70 4.07 5.92
C TRP A 138 5.86 2.56 5.85
N SER A 139 4.97 1.80 6.49
CA SER A 139 4.90 0.35 6.32
C SER A 139 4.66 -0.02 4.84
N GLY A 140 3.76 0.67 4.17
CA GLY A 140 3.48 0.47 2.74
C GLY A 140 4.68 0.77 1.85
N ILE A 141 5.39 1.88 2.11
CA ILE A 141 6.61 2.25 1.36
C ILE A 141 7.70 1.21 1.53
N VAL A 142 7.97 0.77 2.75
CA VAL A 142 9.00 -0.24 3.01
C VAL A 142 8.60 -1.59 2.44
N SER A 143 7.31 -1.97 2.54
CA SER A 143 6.79 -3.17 1.89
C SER A 143 6.96 -3.12 0.37
N LYS A 144 6.74 -1.97 -0.27
CA LYS A 144 6.97 -1.80 -1.71
C LYS A 144 8.45 -1.97 -2.08
N ARG A 145 9.37 -1.46 -1.27
CA ARG A 145 10.81 -1.68 -1.48
C ARG A 145 11.18 -3.16 -1.41
N GLU A 146 10.60 -3.88 -0.45
CA GLU A 146 10.84 -5.33 -0.33
C GLU A 146 10.25 -6.10 -1.52
N ILE A 147 9.02 -5.77 -1.94
CA ILE A 147 8.40 -6.33 -3.14
C ILE A 147 9.34 -6.16 -4.34
N ASP A 148 9.90 -4.97 -4.53
CA ASP A 148 10.83 -4.67 -5.62
C ASP A 148 12.14 -5.43 -5.52
N ALA A 149 12.70 -5.58 -4.32
CA ALA A 149 13.93 -6.31 -4.04
C ALA A 149 13.78 -7.81 -4.34
N GLN A 150 12.64 -8.39 -4.00
CA GLN A 150 12.32 -9.80 -4.26
C GLN A 150 11.90 -10.08 -5.71
N GLY A 151 11.68 -9.04 -6.51
CA GLY A 151 11.18 -9.20 -7.88
C GLY A 151 9.70 -9.67 -7.92
N TRP A 152 8.94 -9.37 -6.88
CA TRP A 152 7.49 -9.57 -6.84
C TRP A 152 6.76 -8.36 -7.42
N ALA A 153 5.44 -8.43 -7.48
CA ALA A 153 4.59 -7.35 -7.96
C ALA A 153 3.58 -6.89 -6.91
N ALA A 154 3.31 -5.59 -6.92
CA ALA A 154 2.11 -4.99 -6.34
C ALA A 154 1.23 -4.44 -7.45
N VAL A 155 -0.08 -4.47 -7.24
CA VAL A 155 -1.06 -3.88 -8.16
C VAL A 155 -1.98 -2.93 -7.39
N THR A 156 -2.63 -2.01 -8.10
CA THR A 156 -3.62 -1.10 -7.52
C THR A 156 -4.87 -0.96 -8.39
N GLY A 157 -5.97 -0.52 -7.80
CA GLY A 157 -7.20 -0.13 -8.50
C GLY A 157 -8.14 -1.27 -8.86
N TYR A 158 -7.91 -2.49 -8.39
CA TYR A 158 -8.79 -3.63 -8.67
C TYR A 158 -9.97 -3.68 -7.71
N ALA A 159 -9.73 -3.65 -6.41
CA ALA A 159 -10.75 -3.68 -5.39
C ALA A 159 -11.15 -2.27 -4.94
N ARG A 160 -12.43 -2.03 -4.72
CA ARG A 160 -12.97 -0.72 -4.40
C ARG A 160 -13.78 -0.74 -3.12
N VAL A 161 -13.69 0.34 -2.36
CA VAL A 161 -14.52 0.60 -1.18
C VAL A 161 -15.10 2.00 -1.27
N PHE A 162 -16.21 2.22 -0.57
CA PHE A 162 -16.77 3.55 -0.36
C PHE A 162 -16.41 4.02 1.04
N HIS A 163 -15.60 5.07 1.11
CA HIS A 163 -15.19 5.68 2.37
C HIS A 163 -16.19 6.77 2.74
N GLN A 164 -16.89 6.58 3.86
CA GLN A 164 -18.10 7.35 4.17
C GLN A 164 -17.82 8.75 4.70
N ARG A 165 -16.75 8.96 5.44
CA ARG A 165 -16.55 10.22 6.13
C ARG A 165 -15.10 10.65 6.25
N ALA A 166 -14.88 11.95 6.06
CA ALA A 166 -13.61 12.57 6.37
C ALA A 166 -13.45 12.72 7.89
N SER A 167 -12.26 12.46 8.38
CA SER A 167 -11.83 12.84 9.73
C SER A 167 -11.89 14.36 9.90
N ASN A 168 -11.92 14.84 11.15
CA ASN A 168 -11.77 16.28 11.40
C ASN A 168 -10.37 16.71 10.95
N VAL A 169 -10.30 17.54 9.90
CA VAL A 169 -9.05 17.92 9.24
C VAL A 169 -8.05 18.61 10.18
N PHE A 170 -8.52 19.39 11.16
CA PHE A 170 -7.63 20.05 12.13
C PHE A 170 -7.05 19.06 13.15
N THR A 171 -7.83 18.06 13.53
CA THR A 171 -7.36 16.96 14.38
C THR A 171 -6.34 16.11 13.61
N SER A 172 -6.63 15.78 12.34
CA SER A 172 -5.71 15.05 11.46
C SER A 172 -4.41 15.81 11.29
N LEU A 173 -4.45 17.10 10.96
CA LEU A 173 -3.25 17.94 10.82
C LEU A 173 -2.38 17.94 12.09
N LYS A 174 -2.99 18.03 13.27
CA LYS A 174 -2.26 17.97 14.54
C LYS A 174 -1.51 16.65 14.72
N HIS A 175 -2.11 15.54 14.29
CA HIS A 175 -1.49 14.21 14.38
C HIS A 175 -0.49 13.92 13.24
N GLU A 176 -0.69 14.51 12.08
CA GLU A 176 0.20 14.36 10.92
C GLU A 176 1.46 15.24 11.03
N ALA A 177 1.34 16.43 11.63
CA ALA A 177 2.43 17.40 11.67
C ALA A 177 3.80 16.84 12.09
N PRO A 178 3.92 15.96 13.10
CA PRO A 178 5.21 15.38 13.47
C PRO A 178 5.83 14.48 12.38
N GLY A 179 4.99 13.87 11.54
CA GLY A 179 5.45 12.95 10.47
C GLY A 179 5.75 13.66 9.15
N ILE A 180 5.20 14.84 8.91
CA ILE A 180 5.36 15.55 7.62
C ILE A 180 6.84 15.82 7.32
N GLU A 181 7.59 16.38 8.26
CA GLU A 181 9.00 16.70 8.07
C GLU A 181 9.85 15.44 7.86
N VAL A 182 9.58 14.39 8.62
CA VAL A 182 10.26 13.10 8.46
C VAL A 182 9.93 12.48 7.10
N ASN A 183 8.68 12.58 6.65
CA ASN A 183 8.27 12.05 5.36
C ASN A 183 8.97 12.76 4.19
N GLU A 184 9.28 14.06 4.32
CA GLU A 184 10.03 14.84 3.30
C GLU A 184 11.47 14.36 3.12
N THR A 185 12.09 13.77 4.14
CA THR A 185 13.44 13.23 4.04
C THR A 185 13.47 11.73 3.79
N PHE A 186 12.44 11.01 4.21
CA PHE A 186 12.37 9.56 4.09
C PHE A 186 12.39 9.08 2.62
N TRP A 187 11.68 9.75 1.72
CA TRP A 187 11.68 9.38 0.31
C TRP A 187 13.08 9.51 -0.33
N GLN A 188 13.95 10.36 0.23
CA GLN A 188 15.34 10.53 -0.17
C GLN A 188 16.28 9.47 0.42
N GLY A 189 15.78 8.57 1.27
CA GLY A 189 16.54 7.49 1.87
C GLY A 189 16.99 7.74 3.31
N ASP A 190 16.52 8.82 3.96
CA ASP A 190 16.78 9.04 5.38
C ASP A 190 15.93 8.10 6.23
N GLU A 191 16.59 7.16 6.85
CA GLU A 191 16.01 6.17 7.76
C GLU A 191 16.48 6.39 9.21
N SER A 192 16.81 7.63 9.57
CA SER A 192 17.29 7.98 10.92
C SER A 192 16.20 7.92 12.00
N HIS A 193 14.91 8.01 11.60
CA HIS A 193 13.81 7.93 12.56
C HIS A 193 13.74 6.55 13.23
N PRO A 194 13.49 6.45 14.54
CA PRO A 194 13.45 5.19 15.30
C PRO A 194 12.52 4.11 14.74
N TYR A 195 11.49 4.49 13.97
CA TYR A 195 10.61 3.56 13.25
C TYR A 195 11.41 2.54 12.42
N PHE A 196 12.42 2.99 11.69
CA PHE A 196 13.17 2.14 10.77
C PHE A 196 14.05 1.13 11.50
N ALA A 197 14.61 1.50 12.66
CA ALA A 197 15.35 0.56 13.50
C ALA A 197 14.44 -0.57 14.01
N ILE A 198 13.24 -0.23 14.48
CA ILE A 198 12.24 -1.20 14.93
C ILE A 198 11.75 -2.07 13.77
N TYR A 199 11.50 -1.47 12.61
CA TYR A 199 11.09 -2.18 11.40
C TYR A 199 12.15 -3.20 10.98
N ALA A 200 13.41 -2.79 10.88
CA ALA A 200 14.51 -3.66 10.50
C ALA A 200 14.73 -4.82 11.49
N GLU A 201 14.45 -4.62 12.79
CA GLU A 201 14.47 -5.68 13.79
C GLU A 201 13.33 -6.69 13.56
N LYS A 202 12.15 -6.22 13.23
CA LYS A 202 10.97 -7.08 12.96
C LYS A 202 11.09 -7.90 11.70
N LEU A 203 11.80 -7.42 10.68
CA LEU A 203 12.07 -8.19 9.46
C LEU A 203 12.96 -9.42 9.70
N LYS A 204 13.64 -9.51 10.83
CA LYS A 204 14.51 -10.65 11.19
C LYS A 204 13.76 -11.82 11.83
N ILE A 205 12.44 -11.71 12.02
CA ILE A 205 11.55 -12.74 12.55
C ILE A 205 11.01 -13.58 11.40
#